data_16d2a1886f755fc8d9509e4064487950
#
_entry.id   16d2a1886f755fc8d9509e4064487950
#
_cell.length_a   1.000
_cell.length_b   1.000
_cell.length_c   1.000
_cell.angle_alpha   90.00
_cell.angle_beta   90.00
_cell.angle_gamma   90.00
#
_symmetry.space_group_name_H-M   'P 1'
#
loop_
_entity.id
_entity.type
_entity.pdbx_description
1 polymer ?
#
loop_
_entity_poly.entity_id
_entity_poly.type
_entity_poly.pdbx_seq_one_letter_code
_entity_poly.pdbx_strand_id
1 'polypeptide(L)'
;MDDIVIIIPAYKPHKEIMQGFIERLQNHFKKIVVVDDGSGEEYKEFFKTIEQQGIQVLKHNINLGKGRAIKTAFNFCLNTYPNIKGTVTADCDGQHYIKDIIKCAKKLKENPNKLVIGTRNFNEKQVPFKSKYGNKITRTMFSTFVGIKITDTQSGLRAFGIENMKKFLATSGERYEYETNMLIECKEKEIEIVEVPITTVYIKNNELSHFNPIKDSIIIYKLFIKYII
;
A
#
# COMPACT_ATOMS: atom_id res chain seq x y z
N MET A 1 1.35 15.34 11.53
CA MET A 1 2.71 14.96 11.08
C MET A 1 2.98 15.65 9.76
N ASP A 2 3.95 16.56 9.73
CA ASP A 2 4.16 17.47 8.58
C ASP A 2 5.23 16.94 7.61
N ASP A 3 6.01 16.00 8.07
CA ASP A 3 7.17 15.40 7.39
C ASP A 3 6.90 14.00 6.79
N ILE A 4 5.65 13.52 6.87
CA ILE A 4 5.19 12.27 6.28
C ILE A 4 4.03 12.56 5.33
N VAL A 5 4.05 11.97 4.14
CA VAL A 5 2.96 12.04 3.16
C VAL A 5 2.18 10.73 3.18
N ILE A 6 0.85 10.82 3.22
CA ILE A 6 -0.02 9.65 3.04
C ILE A 6 -0.34 9.51 1.55
N ILE A 7 -0.14 8.33 1.00
CA ILE A 7 -0.46 7.99 -0.38
C ILE A 7 -1.64 7.04 -0.41
N ILE A 8 -2.69 7.40 -1.16
CA ILE A 8 -3.91 6.62 -1.31
C ILE A 8 -4.14 6.33 -2.79
N PRO A 9 -3.71 5.15 -3.29
CA PRO A 9 -4.12 4.71 -4.62
C PRO A 9 -5.60 4.36 -4.61
N ALA A 10 -6.36 4.90 -5.57
CA ALA A 10 -7.80 4.75 -5.65
C ALA A 10 -8.25 4.42 -7.07
N TYR A 11 -9.05 3.37 -7.20
CA TYR A 11 -9.73 2.99 -8.43
C TYR A 11 -11.19 2.65 -8.11
N LYS A 12 -12.11 3.44 -8.64
CA LYS A 12 -13.56 3.30 -8.38
C LYS A 12 -13.86 3.11 -6.89
N PRO A 13 -13.39 4.00 -6.00
CA PRO A 13 -13.54 3.83 -4.56
C PRO A 13 -15.00 3.97 -4.15
N HIS A 14 -15.34 3.39 -3.00
CA HIS A 14 -16.61 3.70 -2.33
C HIS A 14 -16.53 5.13 -1.78
N LYS A 15 -17.25 6.05 -2.41
CA LYS A 15 -17.12 7.52 -2.21
C LYS A 15 -17.23 7.94 -0.73
N GLU A 16 -18.23 7.45 -0.03
CA GLU A 16 -18.49 7.80 1.38
C GLU A 16 -17.40 7.26 2.32
N ILE A 17 -16.93 6.03 2.09
CA ILE A 17 -15.89 5.40 2.91
C ILE A 17 -14.57 6.14 2.73
N MET A 18 -14.20 6.42 1.48
CA MET A 18 -12.96 7.14 1.18
C MET A 18 -13.00 8.57 1.69
N GLN A 19 -14.13 9.27 1.54
CA GLN A 19 -14.31 10.63 2.06
C GLN A 19 -14.10 10.67 3.58
N GLY A 20 -14.81 9.83 4.33
CA GLY A 20 -14.66 9.76 5.78
C GLY A 20 -13.26 9.27 6.23
N PHE A 21 -12.57 8.50 5.41
CA PHE A 21 -11.19 8.10 5.68
C PHE A 21 -10.23 9.29 5.54
N ILE A 22 -10.36 10.08 4.46
CA ILE A 22 -9.55 11.29 4.21
C ILE A 22 -9.77 12.31 5.33
N GLU A 23 -11.00 12.59 5.72
CA GLU A 23 -11.33 13.53 6.81
C GLU A 23 -10.64 13.15 8.13
N ARG A 24 -10.64 11.87 8.47
CA ARG A 24 -9.92 11.38 9.66
C ARG A 24 -8.39 11.51 9.52
N LEU A 25 -7.83 11.31 8.32
CA LEU A 25 -6.40 11.47 8.07
C LEU A 25 -5.95 12.92 8.21
N GLN A 26 -6.74 13.90 7.73
CA GLN A 26 -6.42 15.32 7.77
C GLN A 26 -6.22 15.85 9.20
N ASN A 27 -6.84 15.22 10.21
CA ASN A 27 -6.61 15.56 11.62
C ASN A 27 -5.17 15.25 12.10
N HIS A 28 -4.42 14.42 11.37
CA HIS A 28 -3.11 13.93 11.79
C HIS A 28 -1.99 14.21 10.78
N PHE A 29 -2.33 14.34 9.51
CA PHE A 29 -1.37 14.48 8.42
C PHE A 29 -1.72 15.69 7.54
N LYS A 30 -0.75 16.57 7.31
CA LYS A 30 -0.94 17.76 6.47
C LYS A 30 -0.77 17.48 4.98
N LYS A 31 -0.10 16.38 4.64
CA LYS A 31 0.19 16.02 3.26
C LYS A 31 -0.46 14.68 2.93
N ILE A 32 -1.46 14.73 2.08
CA ILE A 32 -2.15 13.54 1.55
C ILE A 32 -2.14 13.65 0.04
N VAL A 33 -1.72 12.58 -0.61
CA VAL A 33 -1.72 12.43 -2.07
C VAL A 33 -2.65 11.27 -2.42
N VAL A 34 -3.69 11.56 -3.15
CA VAL A 34 -4.60 10.57 -3.73
C VAL A 34 -4.18 10.36 -5.18
N VAL A 35 -4.18 9.12 -5.66
CA VAL A 35 -4.01 8.82 -7.08
C VAL A 35 -5.29 8.18 -7.60
N ASP A 36 -6.03 8.92 -8.42
CA ASP A 36 -7.14 8.37 -9.20
C ASP A 36 -6.57 7.55 -10.35
N ASP A 37 -6.61 6.23 -10.22
CA ASP A 37 -6.08 5.30 -11.21
C ASP A 37 -7.10 5.01 -12.32
N GLY A 38 -7.63 6.07 -12.92
CA GLY A 38 -8.53 5.97 -14.09
C GLY A 38 -9.93 5.47 -13.72
N SER A 39 -10.52 6.03 -12.66
CA SER A 39 -11.87 5.63 -12.19
C SER A 39 -13.00 5.96 -13.17
N GLY A 40 -12.78 6.91 -14.09
CA GLY A 40 -13.75 7.31 -15.11
C GLY A 40 -14.56 8.57 -14.75
N GLU A 41 -15.36 9.06 -15.72
CA GLU A 41 -16.08 10.34 -15.62
C GLU A 41 -17.07 10.38 -14.43
N GLU A 42 -17.65 9.27 -14.02
CA GLU A 42 -18.57 9.14 -12.90
C GLU A 42 -17.95 9.48 -11.53
N TYR A 43 -16.60 9.49 -11.46
CA TYR A 43 -15.82 9.84 -10.27
C TYR A 43 -15.21 11.25 -10.33
N LYS A 44 -15.31 11.95 -11.45
CA LYS A 44 -14.67 13.25 -11.66
C LYS A 44 -15.04 14.29 -10.61
N GLU A 45 -16.33 14.48 -10.35
CA GLU A 45 -16.81 15.42 -9.34
C GLU A 45 -16.42 14.98 -7.92
N PHE A 46 -16.37 13.69 -7.65
CA PHE A 46 -15.92 13.18 -6.36
C PHE A 46 -14.45 13.55 -6.10
N PHE A 47 -13.55 13.30 -7.04
CA PHE A 47 -12.14 13.67 -6.88
C PHE A 47 -11.93 15.18 -6.86
N LYS A 48 -12.72 15.94 -7.58
CA LYS A 48 -12.71 17.40 -7.52
C LYS A 48 -13.13 17.92 -6.13
N THR A 49 -14.10 17.29 -5.50
CA THR A 49 -14.47 17.61 -4.10
C THR A 49 -13.31 17.34 -3.15
N ILE A 50 -12.56 16.27 -3.35
CA ILE A 50 -11.35 15.96 -2.57
C ILE A 50 -10.27 17.04 -2.81
N GLU A 51 -10.04 17.47 -4.05
CA GLU A 51 -9.09 18.57 -4.37
C GLU A 51 -9.46 19.87 -3.67
N GLN A 52 -10.74 20.21 -3.62
CA GLN A 52 -11.24 21.41 -2.93
C GLN A 52 -10.99 21.41 -1.41
N GLN A 53 -10.76 20.26 -0.82
CA GLN A 53 -10.37 20.11 0.60
C GLN A 53 -8.84 20.32 0.82
N GLY A 54 -8.11 20.70 -0.22
CA GLY A 54 -6.64 20.89 -0.16
C GLY A 54 -5.83 19.61 -0.30
N ILE A 55 -6.46 18.51 -0.72
CA ILE A 55 -5.79 17.24 -0.99
C ILE A 55 -5.21 17.24 -2.39
N GLN A 56 -3.98 16.80 -2.55
CA GLN A 56 -3.39 16.61 -3.85
C GLN A 56 -3.98 15.37 -4.53
N VAL A 57 -4.62 15.53 -5.69
CA VAL A 57 -5.11 14.43 -6.51
C VAL A 57 -4.28 14.35 -7.79
N LEU A 58 -3.68 13.18 -8.02
CA LEU A 58 -3.02 12.81 -9.27
C LEU A 58 -3.95 11.92 -10.07
N LYS A 59 -3.98 12.05 -11.41
CA LYS A 59 -4.96 11.35 -12.25
C LYS A 59 -4.26 10.57 -13.35
N HIS A 60 -4.71 9.33 -13.53
CA HIS A 60 -4.44 8.53 -14.73
C HIS A 60 -5.64 8.57 -15.65
N ASN A 61 -5.43 8.62 -16.97
CA ASN A 61 -6.51 8.60 -17.94
C ASN A 61 -7.21 7.23 -18.04
N ILE A 62 -6.48 6.15 -17.68
CA ILE A 62 -6.97 4.77 -17.69
C ILE A 62 -6.43 4.06 -16.45
N ASN A 63 -7.03 2.93 -16.07
CA ASN A 63 -6.51 2.08 -15.00
C ASN A 63 -5.17 1.46 -15.38
N LEU A 64 -4.11 1.91 -14.75
CA LEU A 64 -2.74 1.43 -14.92
C LEU A 64 -2.34 0.43 -13.82
N GLY A 65 -3.06 0.40 -12.72
CA GLY A 65 -2.88 -0.52 -11.61
C GLY A 65 -2.26 0.13 -10.36
N LYS A 66 -2.48 -0.52 -9.22
CA LYS A 66 -2.07 -0.03 -7.89
C LYS A 66 -0.56 0.29 -7.81
N GLY A 67 0.28 -0.58 -8.39
CA GLY A 67 1.73 -0.37 -8.43
C GLY A 67 2.11 0.89 -9.17
N ARG A 68 1.49 1.14 -10.35
CA ARG A 68 1.70 2.37 -11.11
C ARG A 68 1.24 3.59 -10.31
N ALA A 69 0.10 3.54 -9.67
CA ALA A 69 -0.41 4.62 -8.84
C ALA A 69 0.56 4.97 -7.70
N ILE A 70 1.13 3.97 -7.02
CA ILE A 70 2.13 4.18 -5.97
C ILE A 70 3.41 4.82 -6.54
N LYS A 71 3.92 4.35 -7.69
CA LYS A 71 5.09 4.94 -8.36
C LYS A 71 4.84 6.38 -8.78
N THR A 72 3.67 6.69 -9.34
CA THR A 72 3.27 8.06 -9.70
C THR A 72 3.31 8.97 -8.48
N ALA A 73 2.75 8.51 -7.35
CA ALA A 73 2.78 9.26 -6.10
C ALA A 73 4.21 9.42 -5.53
N PHE A 74 5.05 8.37 -5.57
CA PHE A 74 6.45 8.46 -5.15
C PHE A 74 7.21 9.51 -5.93
N ASN A 75 7.13 9.46 -7.27
CA ASN A 75 7.79 10.42 -8.13
C ASN A 75 7.29 11.84 -7.86
N PHE A 76 5.99 12.03 -7.71
CA PHE A 76 5.41 13.32 -7.34
C PHE A 76 5.94 13.82 -5.99
N CYS A 77 5.92 13.00 -4.94
CA CYS A 77 6.36 13.38 -3.60
C CYS A 77 7.85 13.76 -3.57
N LEU A 78 8.70 12.99 -4.27
CA LEU A 78 10.14 13.25 -4.35
C LEU A 78 10.45 14.58 -5.05
N ASN A 79 9.66 14.98 -6.05
CA ASN A 79 9.87 16.21 -6.79
C ASN A 79 9.23 17.44 -6.11
N THR A 80 8.13 17.23 -5.36
CA THR A 80 7.30 18.34 -4.85
C THR A 80 7.59 18.67 -3.39
N TYR A 81 7.99 17.69 -2.59
CA TYR A 81 8.14 17.85 -1.15
C TYR A 81 9.58 17.60 -0.67
N PRO A 82 10.49 18.57 -0.78
CA PRO A 82 11.93 18.37 -0.49
C PRO A 82 12.24 18.02 0.96
N ASN A 83 11.35 18.39 1.90
CA ASN A 83 11.59 18.26 3.36
C ASN A 83 10.82 17.10 4.00
N ILE A 84 10.25 16.17 3.24
CA ILE A 84 9.60 14.99 3.83
C ILE A 84 10.64 13.95 4.25
N LYS A 85 10.30 13.15 5.23
CA LYS A 85 11.11 12.01 5.68
C LYS A 85 10.69 10.71 5.01
N GLY A 86 9.51 10.70 4.40
CA GLY A 86 9.00 9.54 3.68
C GLY A 86 7.49 9.56 3.51
N THR A 87 6.96 8.42 3.08
CA THR A 87 5.54 8.25 2.78
C THR A 87 4.96 7.02 3.47
N VAL A 88 3.65 7.01 3.65
CA VAL A 88 2.89 5.83 4.07
C VAL A 88 1.80 5.57 3.04
N THR A 89 1.76 4.38 2.45
CA THR A 89 0.66 3.94 1.59
C THR A 89 -0.47 3.37 2.43
N ALA A 90 -1.71 3.66 2.07
CA ALA A 90 -2.91 3.10 2.68
C ALA A 90 -3.98 2.88 1.61
N ASP A 91 -4.74 1.79 1.72
CA ASP A 91 -5.82 1.49 0.78
C ASP A 91 -7.02 2.41 0.99
N CYS A 92 -7.77 2.70 -0.08
CA CYS A 92 -8.92 3.61 -0.06
C CYS A 92 -10.21 2.98 0.49
N ASP A 93 -10.18 1.70 0.87
CA ASP A 93 -11.34 0.91 1.29
C ASP A 93 -11.72 1.08 2.78
N GLY A 94 -10.95 1.88 3.53
CA GLY A 94 -11.20 2.17 4.93
C GLY A 94 -10.81 1.05 5.90
N GLN A 95 -10.13 0.00 5.45
CA GLN A 95 -9.72 -1.12 6.29
C GLN A 95 -8.52 -0.80 7.21
N HIS A 96 -7.90 0.37 7.06
CA HIS A 96 -6.79 0.81 7.90
C HIS A 96 -7.23 1.82 8.96
N TYR A 97 -7.01 1.50 10.23
CA TYR A 97 -7.22 2.46 11.31
C TYR A 97 -6.16 3.55 11.30
N ILE A 98 -6.58 4.79 11.56
CA ILE A 98 -5.66 5.95 11.64
C ILE A 98 -4.54 5.72 12.66
N LYS A 99 -4.87 5.13 13.82
CA LYS A 99 -3.87 4.79 14.84
C LYS A 99 -2.73 3.89 14.32
N ASP A 100 -3.05 2.98 13.41
CA ASP A 100 -2.08 2.04 12.85
C ASP A 100 -1.23 2.68 11.75
N ILE A 101 -1.82 3.58 10.95
CA ILE A 101 -1.09 4.44 10.02
C ILE A 101 -0.08 5.33 10.79
N ILE A 102 -0.51 5.92 11.91
CA ILE A 102 0.37 6.72 12.78
C ILE A 102 1.50 5.87 13.36
N LYS A 103 1.24 4.62 13.78
CA LYS A 103 2.29 3.71 14.25
C LYS A 103 3.34 3.43 13.17
N CYS A 104 2.89 3.11 11.94
CA CYS A 104 3.79 2.88 10.81
C CYS A 104 4.63 4.13 10.49
N ALA A 105 4.00 5.33 10.49
CA ALA A 105 4.70 6.58 10.27
C ALA A 105 5.75 6.88 11.36
N LYS A 106 5.43 6.65 12.63
CA LYS A 106 6.40 6.77 13.74
C LYS A 106 7.54 5.76 13.59
N LYS A 107 7.22 4.52 13.26
CA LYS A 107 8.21 3.46 13.09
C LYS A 107 9.15 3.73 11.92
N LEU A 108 8.65 4.35 10.84
CA LEU A 108 9.48 4.81 9.74
C LEU A 108 10.49 5.88 10.19
N LYS A 109 10.08 6.85 11.00
CA LYS A 109 10.99 7.89 11.50
C LYS A 109 12.14 7.32 12.35
N GLU A 110 11.87 6.24 13.09
CA GLU A 110 12.90 5.52 13.84
C GLU A 110 13.81 4.68 12.93
N ASN A 111 13.31 4.29 11.75
CA ASN A 111 13.98 3.36 10.83
C ASN A 111 13.90 3.86 9.37
N PRO A 112 14.50 5.03 9.03
CA PRO A 112 14.27 5.68 7.73
C PRO A 112 14.78 4.88 6.52
N ASN A 113 15.72 3.97 6.73
CA ASN A 113 16.31 3.14 5.68
C ASN A 113 15.65 1.75 5.55
N LYS A 114 14.66 1.42 6.40
CA LYS A 114 13.97 0.13 6.39
C LYS A 114 12.60 0.26 5.72
N LEU A 115 12.08 -0.84 5.20
CA LEU A 115 10.69 -0.92 4.78
C LEU A 115 9.83 -1.27 6.01
N VAL A 116 8.89 -0.39 6.37
CA VAL A 116 7.94 -0.67 7.45
C VAL A 116 6.65 -1.24 6.87
N ILE A 117 6.16 -2.33 7.43
CA ILE A 117 4.92 -3.00 6.98
C ILE A 117 3.98 -3.16 8.17
N GLY A 118 2.75 -2.68 8.01
CA GLY A 118 1.67 -2.98 8.96
C GLY A 118 1.19 -4.42 8.77
N THR A 119 1.32 -5.27 9.76
CA THR A 119 1.03 -6.71 9.66
C THR A 119 -0.22 -7.10 10.44
N ARG A 120 -1.12 -7.81 9.77
CA ARG A 120 -2.37 -8.31 10.35
C ARG A 120 -2.13 -9.60 11.15
N ASN A 121 -2.92 -9.78 12.20
CA ASN A 121 -2.91 -11.01 12.97
C ASN A 121 -3.88 -12.04 12.37
N PHE A 122 -3.36 -12.99 11.59
CA PHE A 122 -4.18 -14.04 10.96
C PHE A 122 -4.63 -15.16 11.91
N ASN A 123 -4.27 -15.12 13.19
CA ASN A 123 -4.71 -16.10 14.19
C ASN A 123 -6.06 -15.72 14.83
N GLU A 124 -6.57 -14.53 14.59
CA GLU A 124 -7.86 -14.09 15.11
C GLU A 124 -9.01 -14.88 14.48
N LYS A 125 -10.07 -15.15 15.29
CA LYS A 125 -11.22 -15.99 14.87
C LYS A 125 -12.01 -15.36 13.71
N GLN A 126 -12.04 -14.05 13.59
CA GLN A 126 -12.78 -13.30 12.58
C GLN A 126 -12.09 -13.21 11.21
N VAL A 127 -10.86 -13.76 11.09
CA VAL A 127 -10.13 -13.75 9.82
C VAL A 127 -10.78 -14.70 8.82
N PRO A 128 -11.19 -14.24 7.62
CA PRO A 128 -11.74 -15.11 6.59
C PRO A 128 -10.74 -16.22 6.21
N PHE A 129 -11.25 -17.45 6.07
CA PHE A 129 -10.41 -18.61 5.78
C PHE A 129 -9.55 -18.42 4.52
N LYS A 130 -10.13 -17.81 3.46
CA LYS A 130 -9.42 -17.51 2.20
C LYS A 130 -8.21 -16.60 2.43
N SER A 131 -8.36 -15.55 3.24
CA SER A 131 -7.27 -14.62 3.57
C SER A 131 -6.16 -15.31 4.38
N LYS A 132 -6.54 -16.11 5.37
CA LYS A 132 -5.61 -16.89 6.19
C LYS A 132 -4.81 -17.89 5.36
N TYR A 133 -5.49 -18.64 4.47
CA TYR A 133 -4.86 -19.66 3.65
C TYR A 133 -3.96 -19.03 2.57
N GLY A 134 -4.44 -17.99 1.89
CA GLY A 134 -3.66 -17.25 0.89
C GLY A 134 -2.37 -16.66 1.48
N ASN A 135 -2.46 -15.98 2.62
CA ASN A 135 -1.28 -15.45 3.28
C ASN A 135 -0.31 -16.56 3.73
N LYS A 136 -0.82 -17.70 4.25
CA LYS A 136 0.01 -18.85 4.64
C LYS A 136 0.82 -19.38 3.46
N ILE A 137 0.19 -19.58 2.31
CA ILE A 137 0.86 -20.07 1.10
C ILE A 137 1.95 -19.09 0.67
N THR A 138 1.61 -17.81 0.54
CA THR A 138 2.56 -16.78 0.08
C THR A 138 3.73 -16.64 1.06
N ARG A 139 3.50 -16.67 2.37
CA ARG A 139 4.56 -16.67 3.39
C ARG A 139 5.51 -17.86 3.24
N THR A 140 4.96 -19.04 3.02
CA THR A 140 5.78 -20.25 2.80
C THR A 140 6.64 -20.08 1.56
N MET A 141 6.08 -19.58 0.45
CA MET A 141 6.83 -19.31 -0.76
C MET A 141 7.95 -18.29 -0.55
N PHE A 142 7.67 -17.17 0.13
CA PHE A 142 8.70 -16.17 0.46
C PHE A 142 9.82 -16.76 1.33
N SER A 143 9.45 -17.53 2.34
CA SER A 143 10.43 -18.17 3.22
C SER A 143 11.31 -19.19 2.49
N THR A 144 10.71 -19.98 1.58
CA THR A 144 11.40 -21.08 0.88
C THR A 144 12.23 -20.58 -0.28
N PHE A 145 11.68 -19.71 -1.13
CA PHE A 145 12.32 -19.31 -2.40
C PHE A 145 13.10 -18.00 -2.31
N VAL A 146 12.67 -17.06 -1.47
CA VAL A 146 13.32 -15.75 -1.34
C VAL A 146 14.16 -15.65 -0.06
N GLY A 147 13.91 -16.52 0.91
CA GLY A 147 14.61 -16.50 2.19
C GLY A 147 14.18 -15.36 3.12
N ILE A 148 12.97 -14.79 2.90
CA ILE A 148 12.39 -13.74 3.75
C ILE A 148 11.34 -14.34 4.68
N LYS A 149 11.49 -14.10 5.98
CA LYS A 149 10.48 -14.45 6.99
C LYS A 149 9.66 -13.21 7.33
N ILE A 150 8.42 -13.16 6.88
CA ILE A 150 7.47 -12.07 7.09
C ILE A 150 6.10 -12.65 7.47
N THR A 151 5.35 -11.99 8.34
CA THR A 151 4.08 -12.50 8.85
C THR A 151 2.88 -12.14 7.98
N ASP A 152 2.94 -11.02 7.25
CA ASP A 152 1.91 -10.58 6.30
C ASP A 152 2.55 -10.06 5.01
N THR A 153 2.42 -10.81 3.93
CA THR A 153 2.97 -10.47 2.61
C THR A 153 2.05 -9.60 1.77
N GLN A 154 0.79 -9.46 2.18
CA GLN A 154 -0.28 -8.87 1.37
C GLN A 154 -0.82 -7.55 1.92
N SER A 155 -0.22 -7.02 3.00
CA SER A 155 -0.64 -5.74 3.56
C SER A 155 -0.27 -4.57 2.63
N GLY A 156 -1.26 -3.71 2.32
CA GLY A 156 -1.07 -2.45 1.60
C GLY A 156 -0.64 -1.29 2.49
N LEU A 157 -0.66 -1.46 3.82
CA LEU A 157 -0.16 -0.46 4.75
C LEU A 157 1.35 -0.59 4.88
N ARG A 158 2.08 0.27 4.18
CA ARG A 158 3.56 0.28 4.15
C ARG A 158 4.10 1.69 4.32
N ALA A 159 5.26 1.82 4.94
CA ALA A 159 5.92 3.11 5.06
C ALA A 159 7.35 3.04 4.50
N PHE A 160 7.71 4.11 3.77
CA PHE A 160 8.91 4.18 2.94
C PHE A 160 9.69 5.45 3.23
N GLY A 161 10.97 5.35 3.56
CA GLY A 161 11.87 6.48 3.57
C GLY A 161 12.28 6.89 2.15
N ILE A 162 12.86 8.06 2.03
CA ILE A 162 13.21 8.69 0.74
C ILE A 162 14.05 7.77 -0.15
N GLU A 163 15.08 7.16 0.40
CA GLU A 163 15.98 6.28 -0.40
C GLU A 163 15.26 5.02 -0.88
N ASN A 164 14.36 4.47 -0.07
CA ASN A 164 13.55 3.32 -0.46
C ASN A 164 12.52 3.70 -1.53
N MET A 165 11.90 4.89 -1.45
CA MET A 165 11.02 5.39 -2.51
C MET A 165 11.76 5.45 -3.85
N LYS A 166 12.97 6.02 -3.88
CA LYS A 166 13.81 6.08 -5.10
C LYS A 166 14.10 4.69 -5.66
N LYS A 167 14.49 3.75 -4.79
CA LYS A 167 14.78 2.36 -5.20
C LYS A 167 13.56 1.68 -5.80
N PHE A 168 12.39 1.87 -5.18
CA PHE A 168 11.15 1.22 -5.60
C PHE A 168 10.48 1.85 -6.82
N LEU A 169 10.88 3.04 -7.27
CA LEU A 169 10.42 3.58 -8.56
C LEU A 169 10.78 2.68 -9.74
N ALA A 170 11.93 2.00 -9.68
CA ALA A 170 12.39 1.09 -10.73
C ALA A 170 11.87 -0.34 -10.57
N THR A 171 11.20 -0.67 -9.47
CA THR A 171 10.65 -2.01 -9.21
C THR A 171 9.65 -2.41 -10.29
N SER A 172 9.78 -3.62 -10.81
CA SER A 172 8.86 -4.18 -11.79
C SER A 172 7.44 -4.36 -11.23
N GLY A 173 6.45 -4.41 -12.14
CA GLY A 173 5.04 -4.59 -11.78
C GLY A 173 4.28 -3.28 -11.71
N GLU A 174 3.04 -3.31 -12.18
CA GLU A 174 2.16 -2.15 -12.25
C GLU A 174 0.89 -2.33 -11.42
N ARG A 175 0.56 -3.58 -11.08
CA ARG A 175 -0.65 -3.95 -10.33
C ARG A 175 -0.29 -4.46 -8.92
N TYR A 176 -0.96 -5.49 -8.44
CA TYR A 176 -0.75 -6.03 -7.08
C TYR A 176 0.59 -6.76 -6.93
N GLU A 177 1.16 -7.28 -8.02
CA GLU A 177 2.48 -7.91 -8.03
C GLU A 177 3.60 -6.94 -7.67
N TYR A 178 3.41 -5.63 -7.84
CA TYR A 178 4.38 -4.62 -7.45
C TYR A 178 4.73 -4.69 -5.95
N GLU A 179 3.73 -4.86 -5.10
CA GLU A 179 3.93 -4.98 -3.66
C GLU A 179 4.68 -6.26 -3.28
N THR A 180 4.52 -7.33 -4.07
CA THR A 180 5.29 -8.58 -3.96
C THR A 180 6.73 -8.38 -4.42
N ASN A 181 6.94 -7.72 -5.55
CA ASN A 181 8.26 -7.42 -6.09
C ASN A 181 9.08 -6.52 -5.16
N MET A 182 8.46 -5.56 -4.47
CA MET A 182 9.12 -4.77 -3.43
C MET A 182 9.72 -5.66 -2.32
N LEU A 183 9.01 -6.71 -1.88
CA LEU A 183 9.54 -7.63 -0.87
C LEU A 183 10.73 -8.43 -1.38
N ILE A 184 10.67 -8.85 -2.65
CA ILE A 184 11.78 -9.54 -3.31
C ILE A 184 12.99 -8.62 -3.40
N GLU A 185 12.80 -7.38 -3.87
CA GLU A 185 13.87 -6.37 -3.94
C GLU A 185 14.44 -6.00 -2.57
N CYS A 186 13.65 -6.08 -1.50
CA CYS A 186 14.19 -5.89 -0.15
C CYS A 186 15.31 -6.89 0.14
N LYS A 187 15.17 -8.15 -0.31
CA LYS A 187 16.22 -9.16 -0.17
C LYS A 187 17.42 -8.87 -1.06
N GLU A 188 17.17 -8.56 -2.34
CA GLU A 188 18.22 -8.30 -3.33
C GLU A 188 19.05 -7.05 -3.01
N LYS A 189 18.40 -6.02 -2.45
CA LYS A 189 19.03 -4.73 -2.11
C LYS A 189 19.36 -4.58 -0.63
N GLU A 190 19.28 -5.66 0.14
CA GLU A 190 19.56 -5.71 1.58
C GLU A 190 18.77 -4.66 2.40
N ILE A 191 17.52 -4.39 2.00
CA ILE A 191 16.63 -3.50 2.72
C ILE A 191 15.95 -4.30 3.84
N GLU A 192 16.24 -3.97 5.09
CA GLU A 192 15.59 -4.59 6.23
C GLU A 192 14.09 -4.26 6.26
N ILE A 193 13.28 -5.25 6.67
CA ILE A 193 11.83 -5.10 6.85
C ILE A 193 11.53 -5.03 8.36
N VAL A 194 10.71 -4.05 8.73
CA VAL A 194 10.19 -3.90 10.09
C VAL A 194 8.69 -4.09 10.08
N GLU A 195 8.21 -5.08 10.82
CA GLU A 195 6.80 -5.38 10.95
C GLU A 195 6.18 -4.62 12.14
N VAL A 196 5.03 -4.00 11.91
CA VAL A 196 4.24 -3.28 12.91
C VAL A 196 2.87 -3.97 13.02
N PRO A 197 2.56 -4.61 14.16
CA PRO A 197 1.24 -5.21 14.33
C PRO A 197 0.12 -4.17 14.23
N ILE A 198 -0.86 -4.44 13.36
CA ILE A 198 -2.02 -3.59 13.13
C ILE A 198 -3.32 -4.31 13.42
N THR A 199 -4.35 -3.54 13.70
CA THR A 199 -5.71 -4.06 13.85
C THR A 199 -6.29 -4.39 12.49
N THR A 200 -6.79 -5.60 12.32
CA THR A 200 -7.44 -6.01 11.09
C THR A 200 -8.90 -5.61 11.09
N VAL A 201 -9.35 -4.93 10.05
CA VAL A 201 -10.76 -4.58 9.82
C VAL A 201 -11.25 -5.35 8.60
N TYR A 202 -12.29 -6.14 8.79
CA TYR A 202 -12.97 -6.82 7.69
C TYR A 202 -14.30 -6.12 7.44
N ILE A 203 -14.37 -5.27 6.41
CA ILE A 203 -15.60 -4.62 5.98
C ILE A 203 -16.26 -5.51 4.94
N LYS A 204 -17.51 -5.95 5.19
CA LYS A 204 -18.32 -6.76 4.25
C LYS A 204 -17.52 -7.91 3.59
N ASN A 205 -16.78 -8.69 4.39
CA ASN A 205 -15.98 -9.83 3.89
C ASN A 205 -15.01 -9.50 2.75
N ASN A 206 -14.47 -8.28 2.70
CA ASN A 206 -13.58 -7.77 1.64
C ASN A 206 -14.27 -7.55 0.27
N GLU A 207 -15.58 -7.40 0.18
CA GLU A 207 -16.31 -7.13 -1.07
C GLU A 207 -15.90 -5.80 -1.73
N LEU A 208 -15.29 -4.90 -0.97
CA LEU A 208 -14.80 -3.59 -1.47
C LEU A 208 -13.41 -3.67 -2.11
N SER A 209 -12.73 -4.81 -2.03
CA SER A 209 -11.41 -4.99 -2.62
C SER A 209 -11.50 -5.37 -4.10
N HIS A 210 -10.78 -4.66 -4.95
CA HIS A 210 -10.63 -4.99 -6.38
C HIS A 210 -9.62 -6.13 -6.64
N PHE A 211 -9.03 -6.71 -5.61
CA PHE A 211 -8.13 -7.85 -5.71
C PHE A 211 -8.88 -9.10 -6.19
N ASN A 212 -8.46 -9.65 -7.33
CA ASN A 212 -9.00 -10.93 -7.82
C ASN A 212 -8.14 -12.09 -7.28
N PRO A 213 -8.67 -12.90 -6.34
CA PRO A 213 -7.87 -13.92 -5.66
C PRO A 213 -7.22 -14.94 -6.60
N ILE A 214 -7.84 -15.23 -7.76
CA ILE A 214 -7.32 -16.22 -8.71
C ILE A 214 -6.30 -15.57 -9.65
N LYS A 215 -6.71 -14.49 -10.37
CA LYS A 215 -5.86 -13.85 -11.38
C LYS A 215 -4.60 -13.24 -10.77
N ASP A 216 -4.76 -12.47 -9.70
CA ASP A 216 -3.63 -11.77 -9.08
C ASP A 216 -2.70 -12.75 -8.36
N SER A 217 -3.24 -13.82 -7.76
CA SER A 217 -2.41 -14.90 -7.19
C SER A 217 -1.59 -15.63 -8.26
N ILE A 218 -2.14 -15.91 -9.45
CA ILE A 218 -1.38 -16.54 -10.53
C ILE A 218 -0.21 -15.65 -10.94
N ILE A 219 -0.41 -14.33 -11.05
CA ILE A 219 0.66 -13.39 -11.39
C ILE A 219 1.74 -13.42 -10.30
N ILE A 220 1.34 -13.35 -9.05
CA ILE A 220 2.25 -13.42 -7.90
C ILE A 220 3.03 -14.75 -7.90
N TYR A 221 2.38 -15.88 -8.15
CA TYR A 221 3.05 -17.19 -8.15
C TYR A 221 4.03 -17.34 -9.32
N LYS A 222 3.76 -16.75 -10.49
CA LYS A 222 4.70 -16.70 -11.62
C LYS A 222 6.01 -15.99 -11.27
N LEU A 223 6.01 -15.04 -10.34
CA LEU A 223 7.23 -14.38 -9.90
C LEU A 223 8.17 -15.36 -9.20
N PHE A 224 7.65 -16.29 -8.43
CA PHE A 224 8.47 -17.28 -7.72
C PHE A 224 9.08 -18.33 -8.63
N ILE A 225 8.48 -18.59 -9.81
CA ILE A 225 9.04 -19.53 -10.79
C ILE A 225 10.43 -19.08 -11.25
N LYS A 226 10.66 -17.75 -11.35
CA LYS A 226 11.99 -17.19 -11.70
C LYS A 226 13.07 -17.48 -10.65
N TYR A 227 12.69 -17.86 -9.45
CA TYR A 227 13.64 -18.22 -8.37
C TYR A 227 13.84 -19.74 -8.22
N ILE A 228 13.11 -20.53 -9.02
CA ILE A 228 13.18 -22.01 -9.00
C ILE A 228 14.05 -22.52 -10.17
N ILE A 229 14.17 -21.71 -11.23
CA ILE A 229 14.96 -21.99 -12.43
C ILE A 229 16.26 -21.19 -12.37
#